data_c168a8f30c838ff878ce0ce45b37ca80
#
_entry.id   c168a8f30c838ff878ce0ce45b37ca80
#
_cell.length_a   1.000
_cell.length_b   1.000
_cell.length_c   1.000
_cell.angle_alpha   90.00
_cell.angle_beta   90.00
_cell.angle_gamma   90.00
#
_symmetry.space_group_name_H-M   'P 1'
#
loop_
_entity.id
_entity.type
_entity.pdbx_description
1 polymer ?
#
loop_
_entity_poly.entity_id
_entity_poly.type
_entity_poly.pdbx_seq_one_letter_code
_entity_poly.pdbx_strand_id
1 'polypeptide(L)'
;MSDTTTKTIHLALQGGGAHGAFTWGVLDALLADGRLNFAGISGTSAGAVNAVALAHGWAQAVADKQDPYEGARASLARVWNQVMELGAASESTARLTKLMMGALPGALTRFSPYQTNPLDINPLRQLIEREIDFERLQKLKSPRVFIAATDVETGRAEIFSGKRLTAAAVMASACLPQLFQAPEIDGKTYWDGGYSANPAIGPLLEMGETSDVLLVQINPLKRAGRATTAAEITDRANDLTFNASLIAQMRSIALLNELVAHGMMGEGLKPVHMHRIDGGSALADMPAASKISPQRATLEKLFELGRASAQRWLKRHYDAVGEKSSVNLKRDYGDPLKLQYEVAADAGSDADGDDHLADEIERKRFRWSPEEQHIAADVANQAAARAVRAASAEVAPGDDKTPLQAVRANGAAAA
;
A
#
# COMPACT_ATOMS: atom_id res chain seq x y z
N MET A 1 8.63 38.49 5.52
CA MET A 1 8.16 37.26 4.87
C MET A 1 9.41 36.53 4.44
N SER A 2 9.81 35.48 5.11
CA SER A 2 10.98 34.67 4.72
C SER A 2 10.62 33.99 3.39
N ASP A 3 11.47 34.17 2.41
CA ASP A 3 11.42 33.54 1.10
C ASP A 3 11.60 32.02 1.32
N THR A 4 10.51 31.32 1.60
CA THR A 4 10.52 29.87 1.79
C THR A 4 10.60 29.24 0.41
N THR A 5 11.82 28.92 -0.02
CA THR A 5 12.07 28.19 -1.26
C THR A 5 11.36 26.84 -1.23
N THR A 6 10.43 26.65 -2.14
CA THR A 6 9.71 25.37 -2.31
C THR A 6 10.72 24.25 -2.66
N LYS A 7 10.70 23.15 -1.93
CA LYS A 7 11.55 21.98 -2.19
C LYS A 7 10.79 20.94 -3.03
N THR A 8 11.49 20.29 -3.95
CA THR A 8 10.89 19.28 -4.84
C THR A 8 11.21 17.88 -4.35
N ILE A 9 10.20 17.02 -4.28
CA ILE A 9 10.32 15.61 -3.87
C ILE A 9 9.50 14.70 -4.78
N HIS A 10 9.80 13.41 -4.74
CA HIS A 10 8.93 12.34 -5.23
C HIS A 10 8.09 11.77 -4.09
N LEU A 11 6.87 11.34 -4.40
CA LEU A 11 5.98 10.63 -3.47
C LEU A 11 5.93 9.15 -3.82
N ALA A 12 6.11 8.30 -2.81
CA ALA A 12 5.98 6.84 -2.91
C ALA A 12 4.87 6.39 -1.95
N LEU A 13 3.68 6.03 -2.50
CA LEU A 13 2.45 5.80 -1.74
C LEU A 13 2.14 4.31 -1.65
N GLN A 14 2.26 3.76 -0.46
CA GLN A 14 2.01 2.35 -0.20
C GLN A 14 0.52 2.00 -0.30
N GLY A 15 0.22 0.80 -0.79
CA GLY A 15 -1.11 0.21 -0.80
C GLY A 15 -1.47 -0.46 0.53
N GLY A 16 -2.76 -0.56 0.81
CA GLY A 16 -3.28 -1.18 2.02
C GLY A 16 -4.77 -0.94 2.25
N GLY A 17 -5.58 -0.90 1.19
CA GLY A 17 -7.03 -0.81 1.24
C GLY A 17 -7.52 0.44 1.97
N ALA A 18 -8.47 0.28 2.89
CA ALA A 18 -9.06 1.37 3.66
C ALA A 18 -8.04 2.20 4.47
N HIS A 19 -6.88 1.61 4.82
CA HIS A 19 -5.79 2.35 5.46
C HIS A 19 -5.18 3.45 4.55
N GLY A 20 -5.48 3.46 3.26
CA GLY A 20 -5.16 4.57 2.37
C GLY A 20 -5.75 5.92 2.80
N ALA A 21 -6.74 5.95 3.71
CA ALA A 21 -7.23 7.18 4.34
C ALA A 21 -6.16 7.87 5.20
N PHE A 22 -5.22 7.11 5.80
CA PHE A 22 -4.03 7.67 6.43
C PHE A 22 -3.19 8.45 5.39
N THR A 23 -2.95 7.85 4.22
CA THR A 23 -2.24 8.52 3.12
C THR A 23 -2.98 9.78 2.66
N TRP A 24 -4.31 9.74 2.55
CA TRP A 24 -5.10 10.95 2.26
C TRP A 24 -4.84 12.05 3.30
N GLY A 25 -4.85 11.73 4.61
CA GLY A 25 -4.54 12.70 5.66
C GLY A 25 -3.11 13.26 5.57
N VAL A 26 -2.12 12.40 5.26
CA VAL A 26 -0.74 12.83 5.01
C VAL A 26 -0.68 13.83 3.84
N LEU A 27 -1.25 13.47 2.70
CA LEU A 27 -1.25 14.32 1.51
C LEU A 27 -1.98 15.63 1.73
N ASP A 28 -3.12 15.61 2.43
CA ASP A 28 -3.85 16.83 2.77
C ASP A 28 -3.01 17.81 3.60
N ALA A 29 -2.26 17.31 4.58
CA ALA A 29 -1.39 18.17 5.39
C ALA A 29 -0.17 18.67 4.63
N LEU A 30 0.45 17.85 3.77
CA LEU A 30 1.58 18.29 2.92
C LEU A 30 1.15 19.34 1.91
N LEU A 31 -0.01 19.15 1.28
CA LEU A 31 -0.59 20.11 0.34
C LEU A 31 -1.01 21.42 1.02
N ALA A 32 -1.58 21.36 2.22
CA ALA A 32 -1.94 22.54 3.01
C ALA A 32 -0.72 23.34 3.49
N ASP A 33 0.43 22.69 3.70
CA ASP A 33 1.69 23.35 4.05
C ASP A 33 2.28 24.14 2.85
N GLY A 34 2.15 23.62 1.62
CA GLY A 34 2.50 24.29 0.36
C GLY A 34 4.00 24.45 0.09
N ARG A 35 4.90 24.01 0.97
CA ARG A 35 6.35 24.15 0.81
C ARG A 35 7.02 23.01 0.03
N LEU A 36 6.27 21.95 -0.31
CA LEU A 36 6.75 20.81 -1.09
C LEU A 36 6.09 20.79 -2.46
N ASN A 37 6.91 20.68 -3.50
CA ASN A 37 6.46 20.42 -4.87
C ASN A 37 6.67 18.93 -5.20
N PHE A 38 5.75 18.32 -5.93
CA PHE A 38 5.78 16.90 -6.25
C PHE A 38 6.14 16.70 -7.73
N ALA A 39 7.34 16.15 -8.01
CA ALA A 39 7.77 15.87 -9.37
C ALA A 39 7.15 14.57 -9.92
N GLY A 40 7.14 13.52 -9.11
CA GLY A 40 6.56 12.23 -9.47
C GLY A 40 5.85 11.58 -8.30
N ILE A 41 4.83 10.79 -8.59
CA ILE A 41 4.04 10.04 -7.60
C ILE A 41 3.95 8.58 -8.06
N SER A 42 4.50 7.67 -7.26
CA SER A 42 4.29 6.23 -7.44
C SER A 42 3.28 5.72 -6.41
N GLY A 43 2.31 4.94 -6.85
CA GLY A 43 1.28 4.40 -5.96
C GLY A 43 0.90 2.97 -6.30
N THR A 44 0.51 2.23 -5.26
CA THR A 44 0.03 0.85 -5.38
C THR A 44 -1.31 0.73 -4.65
N SER A 45 -2.31 0.07 -5.25
CA SER A 45 -3.61 -0.18 -4.61
C SER A 45 -4.27 1.13 -4.12
N ALA A 46 -4.57 1.27 -2.84
CA ALA A 46 -5.06 2.53 -2.27
C ALA A 46 -4.09 3.70 -2.49
N GLY A 47 -2.77 3.44 -2.54
CA GLY A 47 -1.78 4.44 -2.94
C GLY A 47 -1.95 4.90 -4.37
N ALA A 48 -2.36 4.02 -5.29
CA ALA A 48 -2.69 4.37 -6.67
C ALA A 48 -3.93 5.27 -6.75
N VAL A 49 -4.97 4.96 -5.96
CA VAL A 49 -6.18 5.80 -5.85
C VAL A 49 -5.81 7.21 -5.36
N ASN A 50 -4.98 7.30 -4.30
CA ASN A 50 -4.50 8.60 -3.81
C ASN A 50 -3.66 9.35 -4.86
N ALA A 51 -2.79 8.65 -5.59
CA ALA A 51 -1.94 9.25 -6.62
C ALA A 51 -2.76 9.87 -7.75
N VAL A 52 -3.75 9.13 -8.29
CA VAL A 52 -4.60 9.67 -9.38
C VAL A 52 -5.54 10.76 -8.90
N ALA A 53 -6.07 10.66 -7.67
CA ALA A 53 -6.93 11.69 -7.10
C ALA A 53 -6.18 13.03 -6.89
N LEU A 54 -4.97 12.97 -6.33
CA LEU A 54 -4.12 14.14 -6.17
C LEU A 54 -3.78 14.78 -7.53
N ALA A 55 -3.25 13.96 -8.45
CA ALA A 55 -2.81 14.45 -9.75
C ALA A 55 -3.96 14.99 -10.60
N HIS A 56 -5.16 14.39 -10.53
CA HIS A 56 -6.36 14.87 -11.19
C HIS A 56 -6.77 16.26 -10.70
N GLY A 57 -6.88 16.44 -9.37
CA GLY A 57 -7.23 17.73 -8.80
C GLY A 57 -6.19 18.81 -9.10
N TRP A 58 -4.91 18.44 -9.07
CA TRP A 58 -3.80 19.30 -9.48
C TRP A 58 -3.94 19.75 -10.95
N ALA A 59 -4.12 18.79 -11.86
CA ALA A 59 -4.25 19.05 -13.29
C ALA A 59 -5.49 19.92 -13.62
N GLN A 60 -6.60 19.68 -12.92
CA GLN A 60 -7.82 20.46 -13.09
C GLN A 60 -7.60 21.90 -12.64
N ALA A 61 -7.06 22.13 -11.45
CA ALA A 61 -6.84 23.46 -10.91
C ALA A 61 -5.86 24.28 -11.78
N VAL A 62 -4.79 23.65 -12.28
CA VAL A 62 -3.86 24.30 -13.23
C VAL A 62 -4.57 24.73 -14.50
N ALA A 63 -5.44 23.87 -15.07
CA ALA A 63 -6.21 24.22 -16.28
C ALA A 63 -7.19 25.36 -16.02
N ASP A 64 -7.80 25.39 -14.83
CA ASP A 64 -8.77 26.40 -14.41
C ASP A 64 -8.10 27.66 -13.82
N LYS A 65 -6.75 27.72 -13.83
CA LYS A 65 -5.94 28.81 -13.24
C LYS A 65 -6.24 29.05 -11.75
N GLN A 66 -6.51 27.98 -11.04
CA GLN A 66 -6.72 27.93 -9.59
C GLN A 66 -5.48 27.38 -8.89
N ASP A 67 -5.49 27.42 -7.56
CA ASP A 67 -4.41 26.85 -6.75
C ASP A 67 -4.38 25.33 -6.89
N PRO A 68 -3.29 24.75 -7.44
CA PRO A 68 -3.18 23.30 -7.63
C PRO A 68 -3.13 22.51 -6.31
N TYR A 69 -2.62 23.10 -5.24
CA TYR A 69 -2.61 22.45 -3.92
C TYR A 69 -4.03 22.26 -3.39
N GLU A 70 -4.85 23.32 -3.45
CA GLU A 70 -6.25 23.26 -3.03
C GLU A 70 -7.09 22.36 -3.96
N GLY A 71 -6.83 22.39 -5.27
CA GLY A 71 -7.47 21.50 -6.24
C GLY A 71 -7.20 20.02 -5.94
N ALA A 72 -5.94 19.69 -5.62
CA ALA A 72 -5.54 18.33 -5.24
C ALA A 72 -6.22 17.88 -3.93
N ARG A 73 -6.24 18.76 -2.90
CA ARG A 73 -6.93 18.48 -1.62
C ARG A 73 -8.41 18.22 -1.82
N ALA A 74 -9.07 19.05 -2.59
CA ALA A 74 -10.50 18.93 -2.88
C ALA A 74 -10.83 17.62 -3.63
N SER A 75 -9.98 17.22 -4.58
CA SER A 75 -10.14 15.96 -5.32
C SER A 75 -9.97 14.72 -4.42
N LEU A 76 -8.92 14.70 -3.60
CA LEU A 76 -8.70 13.67 -2.59
C LEU A 76 -9.91 13.52 -1.65
N ALA A 77 -10.40 14.65 -1.13
CA ALA A 77 -11.55 14.66 -0.23
C ALA A 77 -12.83 14.12 -0.91
N ARG A 78 -13.09 14.49 -2.18
CA ARG A 78 -14.23 13.96 -2.93
C ARG A 78 -14.16 12.45 -3.07
N VAL A 79 -13.01 11.92 -3.52
CA VAL A 79 -12.82 10.47 -3.71
C VAL A 79 -13.01 9.72 -2.40
N TRP A 80 -12.37 10.16 -1.31
CA TRP A 80 -12.47 9.46 -0.02
C TRP A 80 -13.86 9.58 0.63
N ASN A 81 -14.56 10.71 0.49
CA ASN A 81 -15.96 10.83 0.93
C ASN A 81 -16.85 9.81 0.22
N GLN A 82 -16.66 9.60 -1.08
CA GLN A 82 -17.44 8.60 -1.82
C GLN A 82 -17.04 7.16 -1.43
N VAL A 83 -15.76 6.90 -1.14
CA VAL A 83 -15.35 5.60 -0.56
C VAL A 83 -16.05 5.34 0.78
N MET A 84 -16.21 6.36 1.63
CA MET A 84 -16.97 6.24 2.87
C MET A 84 -18.45 5.96 2.63
N GLU A 85 -19.05 6.57 1.62
CA GLU A 85 -20.45 6.31 1.23
C GLU A 85 -20.64 4.88 0.69
N LEU A 86 -19.71 4.40 -0.14
CA LEU A 86 -19.71 3.00 -0.60
C LEU A 86 -19.56 2.01 0.56
N GLY A 87 -18.72 2.32 1.55
CA GLY A 87 -18.58 1.53 2.76
C GLY A 87 -19.88 1.42 3.55
N ALA A 88 -20.56 2.55 3.79
CA ALA A 88 -21.82 2.59 4.49
C ALA A 88 -22.94 1.84 3.77
N ALA A 89 -23.02 1.94 2.45
CA ALA A 89 -23.97 1.20 1.61
C ALA A 89 -23.70 -0.32 1.68
N SER A 90 -22.44 -0.73 1.62
CA SER A 90 -22.04 -2.15 1.73
C SER A 90 -22.40 -2.75 3.10
N GLU A 91 -22.18 -2.02 4.19
CA GLU A 91 -22.57 -2.46 5.54
C GLU A 91 -24.08 -2.65 5.68
N SER A 92 -24.88 -1.71 5.16
CA SER A 92 -26.33 -1.78 5.18
C SER A 92 -26.82 -3.00 4.41
N THR A 93 -26.25 -3.26 3.25
CA THR A 93 -26.56 -4.44 2.41
C THR A 93 -26.15 -5.74 3.10
N ALA A 94 -24.95 -5.79 3.70
CA ALA A 94 -24.46 -6.96 4.42
C ALA A 94 -25.33 -7.28 5.66
N ARG A 95 -25.76 -6.26 6.41
CA ARG A 95 -26.71 -6.41 7.53
C ARG A 95 -28.07 -6.93 7.06
N LEU A 96 -28.60 -6.39 5.96
CA LEU A 96 -29.86 -6.83 5.38
C LEU A 96 -29.78 -8.27 4.86
N THR A 97 -28.72 -8.63 4.17
CA THR A 97 -28.47 -10.00 3.68
C THR A 97 -28.33 -10.98 4.84
N LYS A 98 -27.62 -10.61 5.92
CA LYS A 98 -27.49 -11.45 7.12
C LYS A 98 -28.85 -11.65 7.81
N LEU A 99 -29.71 -10.63 7.81
CA LEU A 99 -31.06 -10.70 8.37
C LEU A 99 -31.97 -11.59 7.52
N MET A 100 -31.91 -11.48 6.19
CA MET A 100 -32.79 -12.22 5.26
C MET A 100 -32.37 -13.67 5.02
N MET A 101 -31.08 -13.98 5.01
CA MET A 101 -30.58 -15.32 4.67
C MET A 101 -30.30 -16.23 5.87
N GLY A 102 -30.55 -15.77 7.11
CA GLY A 102 -30.36 -16.59 8.33
C GLY A 102 -29.03 -17.34 8.25
N ALA A 103 -28.18 -17.19 9.20
CA ALA A 103 -26.93 -17.91 9.53
C ALA A 103 -26.48 -19.08 8.60
N LEU A 104 -26.21 -18.83 7.33
CA LEU A 104 -25.36 -19.71 6.51
C LEU A 104 -24.07 -18.96 6.11
N PRO A 105 -23.19 -18.62 7.06
CA PRO A 105 -22.00 -17.82 6.81
C PRO A 105 -20.90 -18.60 6.06
N GLY A 106 -21.07 -19.87 5.78
CA GLY A 106 -20.02 -20.74 5.26
C GLY A 106 -20.13 -21.17 3.78
N ALA A 107 -21.30 -20.98 3.16
CA ALA A 107 -21.53 -21.51 1.82
C ALA A 107 -20.91 -20.64 0.70
N LEU A 108 -20.94 -19.31 0.84
CA LEU A 108 -20.43 -18.37 -0.18
C LEU A 108 -18.89 -18.31 -0.27
N THR A 109 -18.18 -18.88 0.70
CA THR A 109 -16.72 -18.78 0.79
C THR A 109 -15.96 -19.83 -0.02
N ARG A 110 -16.68 -20.75 -0.62
CA ARG A 110 -16.13 -21.81 -1.49
C ARG A 110 -16.06 -21.37 -2.96
N PHE A 111 -16.54 -20.19 -3.28
CA PHE A 111 -16.65 -19.73 -4.64
C PHE A 111 -15.63 -18.61 -4.93
N SER A 112 -15.02 -18.70 -6.10
CA SER A 112 -14.13 -17.65 -6.61
C SER A 112 -14.91 -16.37 -6.96
N PRO A 113 -14.25 -15.20 -7.09
CA PRO A 113 -14.91 -13.99 -7.59
C PRO A 113 -15.60 -14.17 -8.94
N TYR A 114 -15.10 -15.07 -9.78
CA TYR A 114 -15.71 -15.41 -11.08
C TYR A 114 -17.08 -16.08 -10.93
N GLN A 115 -17.32 -16.76 -9.82
CA GLN A 115 -18.58 -17.44 -9.50
C GLN A 115 -19.53 -16.54 -8.70
N THR A 116 -19.00 -15.72 -7.79
CA THR A 116 -19.81 -14.89 -6.89
C THR A 116 -20.18 -13.53 -7.49
N ASN A 117 -19.39 -13.04 -8.44
CA ASN A 117 -19.60 -11.78 -9.14
C ASN A 117 -19.32 -11.93 -10.65
N PRO A 118 -20.13 -12.76 -11.39
CA PRO A 118 -19.88 -13.04 -12.81
C PRO A 118 -19.99 -11.80 -13.72
N LEU A 119 -20.69 -10.77 -13.26
CA LEU A 119 -20.84 -9.50 -14.00
C LEU A 119 -19.71 -8.50 -13.69
N ASP A 120 -18.72 -8.88 -12.87
CA ASP A 120 -17.61 -8.03 -12.44
C ASP A 120 -18.06 -6.63 -11.96
N ILE A 121 -19.14 -6.59 -11.17
CA ILE A 121 -19.64 -5.34 -10.59
C ILE A 121 -18.65 -4.86 -9.55
N ASN A 122 -18.02 -3.72 -9.82
CA ASN A 122 -17.04 -3.11 -8.92
C ASN A 122 -17.39 -1.63 -8.69
N PRO A 123 -17.98 -1.29 -7.53
CA PRO A 123 -18.36 0.10 -7.21
C PRO A 123 -17.17 1.07 -7.20
N LEU A 124 -15.96 0.59 -6.82
CA LEU A 124 -14.76 1.41 -6.85
C LEU A 124 -14.38 1.78 -8.29
N ARG A 125 -14.54 0.87 -9.26
CA ARG A 125 -14.32 1.16 -10.68
C ARG A 125 -15.21 2.31 -11.14
N GLN A 126 -16.53 2.22 -10.87
CA GLN A 126 -17.49 3.25 -11.24
C GLN A 126 -17.16 4.61 -10.59
N LEU A 127 -16.71 4.61 -9.34
CA LEU A 127 -16.26 5.80 -8.65
C LEU A 127 -15.06 6.42 -9.36
N ILE A 128 -14.01 5.65 -9.63
CA ILE A 128 -12.78 6.12 -10.26
C ILE A 128 -13.04 6.63 -11.69
N GLU A 129 -13.85 5.93 -12.48
CA GLU A 129 -14.23 6.35 -13.84
C GLU A 129 -15.02 7.67 -13.86
N ARG A 130 -15.85 7.90 -12.84
CA ARG A 130 -16.65 9.14 -12.71
C ARG A 130 -15.84 10.32 -12.23
N GLU A 131 -14.94 10.11 -11.25
CA GLU A 131 -14.25 11.20 -10.54
C GLU A 131 -12.95 11.62 -11.20
N ILE A 132 -12.32 10.76 -12.01
CA ILE A 132 -10.97 10.97 -12.53
C ILE A 132 -11.00 11.11 -14.06
N ASP A 133 -10.58 12.27 -14.55
CA ASP A 133 -10.37 12.51 -15.99
C ASP A 133 -8.97 12.00 -16.39
N PHE A 134 -8.93 10.75 -16.86
CA PHE A 134 -7.69 10.10 -17.27
C PHE A 134 -7.07 10.72 -18.52
N GLU A 135 -7.84 11.29 -19.43
CA GLU A 135 -7.28 11.97 -20.61
C GLU A 135 -6.46 13.21 -20.20
N ARG A 136 -6.94 13.93 -19.21
CA ARG A 136 -6.21 15.06 -18.62
C ARG A 136 -4.96 14.61 -17.91
N LEU A 137 -5.02 13.54 -17.11
CA LEU A 137 -3.87 12.95 -16.41
C LEU A 137 -2.77 12.48 -17.37
N GLN A 138 -3.14 11.87 -18.49
CA GLN A 138 -2.19 11.42 -19.52
C GLN A 138 -1.38 12.57 -20.16
N LYS A 139 -1.92 13.79 -20.13
CA LYS A 139 -1.28 15.02 -20.65
C LYS A 139 -0.50 15.77 -19.56
N LEU A 140 -0.66 15.41 -18.30
CA LEU A 140 -0.02 16.08 -17.17
C LEU A 140 1.49 15.81 -17.19
N LYS A 141 2.30 16.88 -17.18
CA LYS A 141 3.76 16.78 -17.19
C LYS A 141 4.33 16.58 -15.77
N SER A 142 3.76 17.26 -14.79
CA SER A 142 4.15 17.19 -13.38
C SER A 142 2.94 17.50 -12.48
N PRO A 143 2.71 16.70 -11.41
CA PRO A 143 3.46 15.49 -11.08
C PRO A 143 3.18 14.32 -12.05
N ARG A 144 4.21 13.55 -12.41
CA ARG A 144 4.05 12.32 -13.19
C ARG A 144 3.56 11.19 -12.28
N VAL A 145 2.60 10.39 -12.78
CA VAL A 145 2.01 9.31 -12.00
C VAL A 145 2.45 7.95 -12.54
N PHE A 146 2.82 7.06 -11.61
CA PHE A 146 3.20 5.67 -11.85
C PHE A 146 2.36 4.75 -10.98
N ILE A 147 1.66 3.81 -11.59
CA ILE A 147 0.83 2.84 -10.89
C ILE A 147 1.44 1.45 -11.09
N ALA A 148 1.66 0.71 -10.00
CA ALA A 148 2.16 -0.64 -10.06
C ALA A 148 1.01 -1.65 -9.95
N ALA A 149 0.99 -2.64 -10.84
CA ALA A 149 0.19 -3.85 -10.72
C ALA A 149 1.08 -5.08 -10.89
N THR A 150 0.60 -6.26 -10.50
CA THR A 150 1.33 -7.52 -10.63
C THR A 150 0.81 -8.29 -11.84
N ASP A 151 1.66 -8.53 -12.83
CA ASP A 151 1.38 -9.44 -13.93
C ASP A 151 1.21 -10.86 -13.37
N VAL A 152 0.04 -11.46 -13.57
CA VAL A 152 -0.32 -12.75 -12.93
C VAL A 152 0.52 -13.89 -13.45
N GLU A 153 0.88 -13.86 -14.74
CA GLU A 153 1.64 -14.93 -15.38
C GLU A 153 3.10 -14.98 -14.91
N THR A 154 3.70 -13.78 -14.72
CA THR A 154 5.14 -13.68 -14.46
C THR A 154 5.48 -13.33 -13.01
N GLY A 155 4.51 -12.83 -12.23
CA GLY A 155 4.70 -12.29 -10.89
C GLY A 155 5.49 -10.97 -10.85
N ARG A 156 5.79 -10.37 -12.00
CA ARG A 156 6.55 -9.12 -12.10
C ARG A 156 5.65 -7.90 -11.92
N ALA A 157 6.25 -6.83 -11.42
CA ALA A 157 5.60 -5.54 -11.40
C ALA A 157 5.48 -4.96 -12.81
N GLU A 158 4.28 -4.59 -13.20
CA GLU A 158 4.00 -3.79 -14.40
C GLU A 158 3.71 -2.35 -13.97
N ILE A 159 4.32 -1.37 -14.64
CA ILE A 159 4.16 0.05 -14.31
C ILE A 159 3.32 0.74 -15.38
N PHE A 160 2.20 1.29 -14.96
CA PHE A 160 1.30 2.08 -15.80
C PHE A 160 1.54 3.56 -15.57
N SER A 161 1.88 4.29 -16.63
CA SER A 161 2.08 5.73 -16.62
C SER A 161 1.78 6.37 -17.98
N GLY A 162 1.70 7.69 -18.06
CA GLY A 162 1.43 8.41 -19.30
C GLY A 162 0.15 7.90 -19.99
N LYS A 163 0.24 7.49 -21.26
CA LYS A 163 -0.92 7.00 -22.03
C LYS A 163 -1.53 5.70 -21.50
N ARG A 164 -0.78 4.91 -20.72
CA ARG A 164 -1.27 3.66 -20.08
C ARG A 164 -1.93 3.91 -18.73
N LEU A 165 -1.98 5.16 -18.26
CA LEU A 165 -2.67 5.52 -17.03
C LEU A 165 -4.18 5.60 -17.31
N THR A 166 -4.94 4.59 -16.86
CA THR A 166 -6.37 4.42 -17.09
C THR A 166 -7.08 3.94 -15.82
N ALA A 167 -8.41 4.00 -15.80
CA ALA A 167 -9.18 3.39 -14.71
C ALA A 167 -8.89 1.89 -14.58
N ALA A 168 -8.74 1.18 -15.69
CA ALA A 168 -8.36 -0.23 -15.69
C ALA A 168 -7.00 -0.48 -15.00
N ALA A 169 -6.01 0.40 -15.21
CA ALA A 169 -4.72 0.32 -14.53
C ALA A 169 -4.84 0.50 -13.01
N VAL A 170 -5.70 1.44 -12.55
CA VAL A 170 -5.97 1.63 -11.12
C VAL A 170 -6.67 0.39 -10.55
N MET A 171 -7.63 -0.17 -11.26
CA MET A 171 -8.32 -1.40 -10.84
C MET A 171 -7.39 -2.61 -10.83
N ALA A 172 -6.49 -2.74 -11.79
CA ALA A 172 -5.44 -3.78 -11.79
C ALA A 172 -4.55 -3.66 -10.55
N SER A 173 -4.11 -2.44 -10.23
CA SER A 173 -3.32 -2.14 -9.03
C SER A 173 -4.04 -2.44 -7.71
N ALA A 174 -5.37 -2.39 -7.68
CA ALA A 174 -6.20 -2.60 -6.49
C ALA A 174 -6.97 -3.94 -6.51
N CYS A 175 -6.63 -4.87 -7.41
CA CYS A 175 -7.30 -6.15 -7.56
C CYS A 175 -6.75 -7.19 -6.60
N LEU A 176 -7.39 -7.34 -5.44
CA LEU A 176 -7.15 -8.49 -4.56
C LEU A 176 -7.85 -9.74 -5.14
N PRO A 177 -7.10 -10.81 -5.47
CA PRO A 177 -7.63 -11.97 -6.19
C PRO A 177 -8.72 -12.74 -5.45
N GLN A 178 -8.79 -12.57 -4.13
CA GLN A 178 -9.85 -13.17 -3.30
C GLN A 178 -11.18 -12.42 -3.39
N LEU A 179 -11.18 -11.16 -3.88
CA LEU A 179 -12.34 -10.28 -3.87
C LEU A 179 -12.86 -9.92 -5.26
N PHE A 180 -11.97 -9.83 -6.25
CA PHE A 180 -12.28 -9.33 -7.60
C PHE A 180 -11.72 -10.24 -8.69
N GLN A 181 -12.39 -10.24 -9.85
CA GLN A 181 -11.84 -10.84 -11.05
C GLN A 181 -10.61 -10.07 -11.50
N ALA A 182 -9.61 -10.78 -12.07
CA ALA A 182 -8.39 -10.16 -12.56
C ALA A 182 -8.69 -9.27 -13.78
N PRO A 183 -8.43 -7.95 -13.72
CA PRO A 183 -8.57 -7.11 -14.91
C PRO A 183 -7.61 -7.54 -16.00
N GLU A 184 -8.08 -7.50 -17.25
CA GLU A 184 -7.27 -7.74 -18.44
C GLU A 184 -6.92 -6.41 -19.12
N ILE A 185 -5.62 -6.19 -19.39
CA ILE A 185 -5.10 -5.02 -20.11
C ILE A 185 -4.07 -5.54 -21.11
N ASP A 186 -4.26 -5.23 -22.39
CA ASP A 186 -3.37 -5.63 -23.48
C ASP A 186 -3.11 -7.16 -23.52
N GLY A 187 -4.16 -7.98 -23.27
CA GLY A 187 -4.10 -9.44 -23.28
C GLY A 187 -3.40 -10.08 -22.07
N LYS A 188 -3.09 -9.32 -21.04
CA LYS A 188 -2.50 -9.80 -19.78
C LYS A 188 -3.43 -9.54 -18.62
N THR A 189 -3.43 -10.45 -17.65
CA THR A 189 -4.20 -10.33 -16.41
C THR A 189 -3.36 -9.82 -15.26
N TYR A 190 -3.98 -9.03 -14.38
CA TYR A 190 -3.27 -8.35 -13.30
C TYR A 190 -3.93 -8.54 -11.95
N TRP A 191 -3.10 -8.63 -10.92
CA TRP A 191 -3.47 -8.55 -9.51
C TRP A 191 -2.89 -7.31 -8.85
N ASP A 192 -3.29 -7.07 -7.61
CA ASP A 192 -2.82 -5.94 -6.79
C ASP A 192 -1.29 -5.83 -6.84
N GLY A 193 -0.81 -4.62 -7.09
CA GLY A 193 0.62 -4.34 -7.14
C GLY A 193 1.35 -4.63 -5.84
N GLY A 194 0.63 -4.76 -4.73
CA GLY A 194 1.18 -5.13 -3.43
C GLY A 194 1.94 -6.45 -3.40
N TYR A 195 1.64 -7.35 -4.34
CA TYR A 195 2.36 -8.62 -4.48
C TYR A 195 3.75 -8.47 -5.10
N SER A 196 4.02 -7.43 -5.90
CA SER A 196 5.30 -7.26 -6.62
C SER A 196 6.02 -5.95 -6.33
N ALA A 197 5.30 -4.84 -6.12
CA ALA A 197 5.89 -3.52 -5.82
C ALA A 197 4.93 -2.65 -4.99
N ASN A 198 5.25 -2.40 -3.74
CA ASN A 198 4.36 -1.66 -2.82
C ASN A 198 5.08 -0.54 -2.03
N PRO A 199 5.25 0.64 -2.62
CA PRO A 199 5.10 1.03 -4.01
C PRO A 199 6.35 0.74 -4.86
N ALA A 200 6.28 0.97 -6.18
CA ALA A 200 7.46 0.93 -7.05
C ALA A 200 8.27 2.23 -6.92
N ILE A 201 9.49 2.16 -6.40
CA ILE A 201 10.37 3.34 -6.22
C ILE A 201 11.22 3.57 -7.47
N GLY A 202 11.63 2.52 -8.18
CA GLY A 202 12.48 2.60 -9.36
C GLY A 202 12.10 3.69 -10.36
N PRO A 203 10.85 3.77 -10.84
CA PRO A 203 10.42 4.80 -11.79
C PRO A 203 10.63 6.24 -11.32
N LEU A 204 10.57 6.48 -10.00
CA LEU A 204 10.83 7.81 -9.42
C LEU A 204 12.31 8.16 -9.50
N LEU A 205 13.20 7.19 -9.26
CA LEU A 205 14.65 7.39 -9.33
C LEU A 205 15.11 7.63 -10.75
N GLU A 206 14.47 6.97 -11.73
CA GLU A 206 14.78 7.13 -13.17
C GLU A 206 14.38 8.51 -13.71
N MET A 207 13.47 9.24 -13.05
CA MET A 207 13.07 10.59 -13.47
C MET A 207 14.21 11.60 -13.35
N GLY A 208 15.07 11.50 -12.33
CA GLY A 208 16.23 12.36 -12.15
C GLY A 208 15.96 13.81 -11.79
N GLU A 209 14.70 14.21 -11.55
CA GLU A 209 14.33 15.60 -11.23
C GLU A 209 14.70 16.00 -9.79
N THR A 210 14.71 15.04 -8.88
CA THR A 210 15.15 15.18 -7.49
C THR A 210 15.69 13.86 -6.98
N SER A 211 16.58 13.91 -5.99
CA SER A 211 17.05 12.71 -5.27
C SER A 211 16.19 12.33 -4.07
N ASP A 212 15.21 13.15 -3.73
CA ASP A 212 14.41 13.02 -2.52
C ASP A 212 13.12 12.24 -2.79
N VAL A 213 12.91 11.15 -2.06
CA VAL A 213 11.71 10.31 -2.13
C VAL A 213 11.06 10.23 -0.76
N LEU A 214 9.82 10.69 -0.64
CA LEU A 214 9.01 10.57 0.56
C LEU A 214 8.09 9.35 0.45
N LEU A 215 8.37 8.33 1.24
CA LEU A 215 7.52 7.16 1.41
C LEU A 215 6.40 7.46 2.42
N VAL A 216 5.15 7.26 2.00
CA VAL A 216 4.02 7.15 2.92
C VAL A 216 3.75 5.68 3.16
N GLN A 217 4.15 5.20 4.35
CA GLN A 217 4.11 3.79 4.72
C GLN A 217 2.90 3.51 5.61
N ILE A 218 2.04 2.58 5.17
CA ILE A 218 0.82 2.18 5.88
C ILE A 218 0.82 0.73 6.36
N ASN A 219 1.78 -0.09 5.89
CA ASN A 219 1.95 -1.44 6.40
C ASN A 219 3.11 -1.47 7.40
N PRO A 220 2.86 -1.82 8.67
CA PRO A 220 3.91 -1.80 9.69
C PRO A 220 5.00 -2.83 9.39
N LEU A 221 6.27 -2.43 9.52
CA LEU A 221 7.41 -3.34 9.39
C LEU A 221 7.50 -4.31 10.58
N LYS A 222 7.18 -3.80 11.76
CA LYS A 222 7.20 -4.56 13.02
C LYS A 222 5.78 -4.65 13.58
N ARG A 223 5.42 -5.84 14.01
CA ARG A 223 4.19 -6.07 14.76
C ARG A 223 4.55 -6.86 16.00
N ALA A 224 4.23 -6.33 17.16
CA ALA A 224 4.51 -6.99 18.43
C ALA A 224 3.63 -8.22 18.62
N GLY A 225 4.11 -9.19 19.40
CA GLY A 225 3.38 -10.39 19.74
C GLY A 225 3.56 -11.54 18.75
N ARG A 226 2.99 -12.69 19.12
CA ARG A 226 3.00 -13.91 18.32
C ARG A 226 1.62 -14.11 17.70
N ALA A 227 1.55 -14.25 16.40
CA ALA A 227 0.31 -14.65 15.72
C ALA A 227 -0.02 -16.11 16.09
N THR A 228 -1.18 -16.33 16.70
CA THR A 228 -1.61 -17.63 17.23
C THR A 228 -2.95 -18.08 16.65
N THR A 229 -3.80 -17.16 16.25
CA THR A 229 -5.07 -17.45 15.59
C THR A 229 -4.92 -17.47 14.07
N ALA A 230 -5.79 -18.17 13.37
CA ALA A 230 -5.79 -18.22 11.91
C ALA A 230 -5.89 -16.81 11.28
N ALA A 231 -6.67 -15.92 11.91
CA ALA A 231 -6.79 -14.52 11.48
C ALA A 231 -5.47 -13.77 11.63
N GLU A 232 -4.84 -13.82 12.80
CA GLU A 232 -3.55 -13.16 13.06
C GLU A 232 -2.44 -13.69 12.14
N ILE A 233 -2.43 -15.01 11.86
CA ILE A 233 -1.46 -15.64 10.95
C ILE A 233 -1.67 -15.10 9.52
N THR A 234 -2.92 -15.07 9.06
CA THR A 234 -3.26 -14.53 7.73
C THR A 234 -2.90 -13.06 7.61
N ASP A 235 -3.22 -12.27 8.62
CA ASP A 235 -2.88 -10.84 8.70
C ASP A 235 -1.37 -10.63 8.64
N ARG A 236 -0.62 -11.43 9.40
CA ARG A 236 0.83 -11.33 9.40
C ARG A 236 1.44 -11.75 8.06
N ALA A 237 0.93 -12.81 7.44
CA ALA A 237 1.36 -13.25 6.11
C ALA A 237 1.13 -12.14 5.06
N ASN A 238 -0.03 -11.49 5.10
CA ASN A 238 -0.32 -10.35 4.22
C ASN A 238 0.64 -9.18 4.46
N ASP A 239 0.88 -8.77 5.72
CA ASP A 239 1.83 -7.70 6.03
C ASP A 239 3.24 -8.04 5.52
N LEU A 240 3.70 -9.28 5.68
CA LEU A 240 5.00 -9.74 5.18
C LEU A 240 5.07 -9.67 3.66
N THR A 241 4.04 -10.17 2.97
CA THR A 241 3.97 -10.15 1.51
C THR A 241 4.01 -8.72 0.98
N PHE A 242 3.18 -7.83 1.53
CA PHE A 242 3.07 -6.45 1.08
C PHE A 242 4.28 -5.57 1.44
N ASN A 243 5.12 -5.98 2.39
CA ASN A 243 6.36 -5.28 2.74
C ASN A 243 7.61 -5.87 2.07
N ALA A 244 7.56 -7.11 1.56
CA ALA A 244 8.74 -7.82 1.06
C ALA A 244 9.45 -7.02 -0.06
N SER A 245 8.70 -6.54 -1.04
CA SER A 245 9.25 -5.75 -2.16
C SER A 245 9.80 -4.41 -1.70
N LEU A 246 9.14 -3.73 -0.75
CA LEU A 246 9.61 -2.47 -0.17
C LEU A 246 10.95 -2.68 0.55
N ILE A 247 11.05 -3.70 1.41
CA ILE A 247 12.29 -4.01 2.13
C ILE A 247 13.45 -4.27 1.15
N ALA A 248 13.19 -5.04 0.08
CA ALA A 248 14.19 -5.31 -0.95
C ALA A 248 14.65 -4.02 -1.66
N GLN A 249 13.72 -3.15 -2.06
CA GLN A 249 14.04 -1.86 -2.68
C GLN A 249 14.85 -0.95 -1.74
N MET A 250 14.47 -0.85 -0.46
CA MET A 250 15.18 -0.02 0.53
C MET A 250 16.60 -0.52 0.78
N ARG A 251 16.83 -1.85 0.81
CA ARG A 251 18.16 -2.44 0.90
C ARG A 251 19.00 -2.14 -0.34
N SER A 252 18.40 -2.20 -1.52
CA SER A 252 19.08 -1.84 -2.78
C SER A 252 19.49 -0.37 -2.80
N ILE A 253 18.62 0.54 -2.34
CA ILE A 253 18.92 1.97 -2.22
C ILE A 253 20.04 2.20 -1.20
N ALA A 254 20.03 1.51 -0.06
CA ALA A 254 21.09 1.61 0.94
C ALA A 254 22.44 1.20 0.35
N LEU A 255 22.49 0.07 -0.39
CA LEU A 255 23.70 -0.38 -1.07
C LEU A 255 24.15 0.61 -2.14
N LEU A 256 23.23 1.12 -2.97
CA LEU A 256 23.52 2.14 -3.97
C LEU A 256 24.16 3.38 -3.34
N ASN A 257 23.58 3.88 -2.25
CA ASN A 257 24.11 5.04 -1.54
C ASN A 257 25.53 4.79 -0.98
N GLU A 258 25.82 3.58 -0.50
CA GLU A 258 27.17 3.19 -0.09
C GLU A 258 28.16 3.20 -1.26
N LEU A 259 27.78 2.62 -2.39
CA LEU A 259 28.63 2.59 -3.59
C LEU A 259 28.92 4.01 -4.10
N VAL A 260 27.91 4.90 -4.07
CA VAL A 260 28.08 6.32 -4.43
C VAL A 260 29.03 7.01 -3.44
N ALA A 261 28.86 6.81 -2.14
CA ALA A 261 29.70 7.41 -1.11
C ALA A 261 31.18 6.98 -1.18
N HIS A 262 31.44 5.75 -1.65
CA HIS A 262 32.79 5.23 -1.86
C HIS A 262 33.38 5.53 -3.25
N GLY A 263 32.66 6.30 -4.09
CA GLY A 263 33.12 6.63 -5.45
C GLY A 263 33.16 5.43 -6.40
N MET A 264 32.46 4.34 -6.08
CA MET A 264 32.43 3.11 -6.89
C MET A 264 31.43 3.20 -8.06
N MET A 265 30.67 4.27 -8.14
CA MET A 265 29.73 4.55 -9.21
C MET A 265 30.26 5.69 -10.09
N GLY A 266 29.84 5.72 -11.36
CA GLY A 266 30.29 6.74 -12.31
C GLY A 266 30.01 8.17 -11.85
N GLU A 267 30.78 9.13 -12.40
CA GLU A 267 30.61 10.54 -12.10
C GLU A 267 29.19 11.02 -12.39
N GLY A 268 28.59 11.80 -11.46
CA GLY A 268 27.27 12.42 -11.62
C GLY A 268 26.12 11.67 -10.95
N LEU A 269 26.31 10.46 -10.43
CA LEU A 269 25.30 9.80 -9.61
C LEU A 269 25.25 10.43 -8.22
N LYS A 270 24.03 10.79 -7.81
CA LYS A 270 23.77 11.36 -6.47
C LYS A 270 23.15 10.31 -5.56
N PRO A 271 23.41 10.38 -4.25
CA PRO A 271 22.72 9.52 -3.29
C PRO A 271 21.22 9.81 -3.28
N VAL A 272 20.43 8.78 -3.06
CA VAL A 272 18.98 8.89 -2.89
C VAL A 272 18.66 9.26 -1.43
N HIS A 273 17.94 10.33 -1.23
CA HIS A 273 17.48 10.76 0.08
C HIS A 273 16.10 10.18 0.35
N MET A 274 16.03 9.20 1.22
CA MET A 274 14.77 8.59 1.62
C MET A 274 14.19 9.26 2.84
N HIS A 275 12.91 9.58 2.75
CA HIS A 275 12.09 10.11 3.83
C HIS A 275 10.90 9.18 4.07
N ARG A 276 10.37 9.14 5.30
CA ARG A 276 9.21 8.31 5.62
C ARG A 276 8.24 9.04 6.54
N ILE A 277 6.96 8.91 6.22
CA ILE A 277 5.85 9.19 7.13
C ILE A 277 5.09 7.89 7.33
N ASP A 278 4.94 7.47 8.58
CA ASP A 278 4.14 6.32 8.98
C ASP A 278 3.25 6.67 10.17
N GLY A 279 2.32 5.80 10.51
CA GLY A 279 1.38 6.01 11.62
C GLY A 279 1.86 5.45 12.95
N GLY A 280 3.13 5.02 13.04
CA GLY A 280 3.73 4.47 14.25
C GLY A 280 2.92 3.31 14.83
N SER A 281 2.92 3.21 16.17
CA SER A 281 2.18 2.19 16.91
C SER A 281 0.67 2.26 16.71
N ALA A 282 0.09 3.46 16.50
CA ALA A 282 -1.34 3.61 16.28
C ALA A 282 -1.83 2.87 15.03
N LEU A 283 -1.03 2.86 13.96
CA LEU A 283 -1.34 2.10 12.75
C LEU A 283 -0.94 0.61 12.88
N ALA A 284 0.14 0.31 13.59
CA ALA A 284 0.62 -1.05 13.82
C ALA A 284 -0.34 -1.88 14.70
N ASP A 285 -1.06 -1.24 15.61
CA ASP A 285 -2.03 -1.89 16.49
C ASP A 285 -3.36 -2.22 15.78
N MET A 286 -3.57 -1.72 14.53
CA MET A 286 -4.77 -2.03 13.78
C MET A 286 -4.74 -3.45 13.21
N PRO A 287 -5.85 -4.20 13.29
CA PRO A 287 -5.97 -5.49 12.61
C PRO A 287 -5.91 -5.29 11.09
N ALA A 288 -5.23 -6.17 10.35
CA ALA A 288 -5.16 -6.08 8.89
C ALA A 288 -6.54 -6.18 8.21
N ALA A 289 -7.51 -6.83 8.86
CA ALA A 289 -8.90 -6.87 8.41
C ALA A 289 -9.58 -5.50 8.30
N SER A 290 -9.14 -4.51 9.06
CA SER A 290 -9.65 -3.14 8.91
C SER A 290 -9.31 -2.53 7.55
N LYS A 291 -8.33 -3.11 6.81
CA LYS A 291 -7.98 -2.71 5.44
C LYS A 291 -9.09 -2.97 4.41
N ILE A 292 -9.97 -3.95 4.66
CA ILE A 292 -11.07 -4.30 3.75
C ILE A 292 -12.43 -3.74 4.20
N SER A 293 -12.48 -3.00 5.30
CA SER A 293 -13.71 -2.43 5.87
C SER A 293 -13.65 -0.90 5.93
N PRO A 294 -14.17 -0.18 4.92
CA PRO A 294 -14.11 1.27 4.83
C PRO A 294 -15.19 1.95 5.70
N GLN A 295 -15.19 1.70 7.00
CA GLN A 295 -16.10 2.34 7.94
C GLN A 295 -15.76 3.82 8.11
N ARG A 296 -16.76 4.71 8.03
CA ARG A 296 -16.58 6.16 8.09
C ARG A 296 -15.73 6.61 9.29
N ALA A 297 -16.09 6.17 10.50
CA ALA A 297 -15.38 6.56 11.72
C ALA A 297 -13.91 6.14 11.70
N THR A 298 -13.61 4.95 11.17
CA THR A 298 -12.24 4.44 11.00
C THR A 298 -11.45 5.26 9.98
N LEU A 299 -12.07 5.60 8.85
CA LEU A 299 -11.42 6.39 7.79
C LEU A 299 -11.14 7.81 8.25
N GLU A 300 -12.08 8.46 8.95
CA GLU A 300 -11.90 9.80 9.53
C GLU A 300 -10.75 9.80 10.57
N LYS A 301 -10.68 8.79 11.41
CA LYS A 301 -9.61 8.64 12.41
C LYS A 301 -8.24 8.42 11.75
N LEU A 302 -8.18 7.62 10.69
CA LEU A 302 -6.96 7.42 9.89
C LEU A 302 -6.52 8.71 9.19
N PHE A 303 -7.46 9.47 8.65
CA PHE A 303 -7.20 10.77 8.06
C PHE A 303 -6.55 11.74 9.06
N GLU A 304 -7.12 11.86 10.26
CA GLU A 304 -6.56 12.73 11.32
C GLU A 304 -5.18 12.26 11.79
N LEU A 305 -4.99 10.93 11.92
CA LEU A 305 -3.68 10.36 12.22
C LEU A 305 -2.65 10.71 11.14
N GLY A 306 -3.04 10.60 9.86
CA GLY A 306 -2.19 10.97 8.73
C GLY A 306 -1.78 12.43 8.76
N ARG A 307 -2.73 13.34 9.00
CA ARG A 307 -2.48 14.78 9.14
C ARG A 307 -1.47 15.07 10.25
N ALA A 308 -1.69 14.50 11.43
CA ALA A 308 -0.82 14.70 12.59
C ALA A 308 0.59 14.17 12.31
N SER A 309 0.71 13.00 11.66
CA SER A 309 2.01 12.42 11.31
C SER A 309 2.78 13.29 10.31
N ALA A 310 2.10 13.82 9.29
CA ALA A 310 2.71 14.69 8.29
C ALA A 310 3.15 16.05 8.91
N GLN A 311 2.33 16.65 9.76
CA GLN A 311 2.68 17.89 10.44
C GLN A 311 3.92 17.72 11.34
N ARG A 312 4.03 16.57 12.05
CA ARG A 312 5.21 16.23 12.84
C ARG A 312 6.45 16.09 11.97
N TRP A 313 6.32 15.34 10.87
CA TRP A 313 7.40 15.14 9.93
C TRP A 313 7.88 16.45 9.32
N LEU A 314 6.96 17.32 8.88
CA LEU A 314 7.29 18.66 8.37
C LEU A 314 8.06 19.50 9.39
N LYS A 315 7.63 19.47 10.64
CA LYS A 315 8.32 20.22 11.72
C LYS A 315 9.74 19.72 11.98
N ARG A 316 9.98 18.40 11.86
CA ARG A 316 11.26 17.79 12.25
C ARG A 316 12.23 17.59 11.09
N HIS A 317 11.69 17.32 9.89
CA HIS A 317 12.48 16.78 8.79
C HIS A 317 12.40 17.60 7.50
N TYR A 318 11.61 18.68 7.44
CA TYR A 318 11.54 19.51 6.24
C TYR A 318 12.92 19.99 5.79
N ASP A 319 13.79 20.40 6.72
CA ASP A 319 15.13 20.93 6.41
C ASP A 319 16.06 19.85 5.82
N ALA A 320 15.79 18.57 6.12
CA ALA A 320 16.58 17.46 5.57
C ALA A 320 16.32 17.22 4.06
N VAL A 321 15.19 17.66 3.53
CA VAL A 321 14.86 17.53 2.10
C VAL A 321 15.88 18.32 1.27
N GLY A 322 16.44 17.67 0.26
CA GLY A 322 17.53 18.20 -0.58
C GLY A 322 18.92 18.04 0.01
N GLU A 323 19.04 17.65 1.27
CA GLU A 323 20.32 17.58 2.00
C GLU A 323 20.70 16.14 2.40
N LYS A 324 19.76 15.40 2.99
CA LYS A 324 20.02 14.06 3.53
C LYS A 324 18.73 13.28 3.77
N SER A 325 18.86 11.96 3.88
CA SER A 325 17.74 11.09 4.31
C SER A 325 17.28 11.43 5.74
N SER A 326 15.97 11.39 5.98
CA SER A 326 15.40 11.42 7.33
C SER A 326 15.11 10.01 7.89
N VAL A 327 15.50 8.96 7.16
CA VAL A 327 15.35 7.55 7.55
C VAL A 327 16.72 6.88 7.55
N ASN A 328 17.00 6.10 8.57
CA ASN A 328 18.16 5.23 8.58
C ASN A 328 17.83 3.90 7.90
N LEU A 329 18.19 3.78 6.61
CA LEU A 329 17.86 2.61 5.79
C LEU A 329 18.49 1.32 6.32
N LYS A 330 19.72 1.39 6.87
CA LYS A 330 20.41 0.22 7.42
C LYS A 330 19.70 -0.28 8.68
N ARG A 331 19.37 0.61 9.61
CA ARG A 331 18.68 0.28 10.86
C ARG A 331 17.27 -0.26 10.60
N ASP A 332 16.50 0.41 9.72
CA ASP A 332 15.07 0.14 9.59
C ASP A 332 14.76 -1.02 8.63
N TYR A 333 15.60 -1.22 7.60
CA TYR A 333 15.37 -2.22 6.54
C TYR A 333 16.53 -3.20 6.37
N GLY A 334 17.66 -2.97 7.04
CA GLY A 334 18.87 -3.79 6.94
C GLY A 334 18.71 -5.19 7.53
N ASP A 335 19.78 -5.98 7.41
CA ASP A 335 19.87 -7.29 8.04
C ASP A 335 20.20 -7.14 9.53
N PRO A 336 19.37 -7.64 10.45
CA PRO A 336 19.65 -7.57 11.88
C PRO A 336 21.00 -8.18 12.30
N LEU A 337 21.51 -9.16 11.56
CA LEU A 337 22.81 -9.77 11.85
C LEU A 337 23.99 -8.84 11.53
N LYS A 338 23.88 -8.00 10.49
CA LYS A 338 24.90 -6.99 10.21
C LYS A 338 24.88 -5.83 11.20
N LEU A 339 23.72 -5.43 11.68
CA LEU A 339 23.56 -4.35 12.67
C LEU A 339 24.23 -4.66 14.00
N GLN A 340 24.32 -5.90 14.44
CA GLN A 340 24.98 -6.28 15.70
C GLN A 340 26.49 -6.01 15.68
N TYR A 341 27.12 -6.01 14.52
CA TYR A 341 28.57 -5.71 14.38
C TYR A 341 28.86 -4.21 14.22
N GLU A 342 27.88 -3.42 13.71
CA GLU A 342 28.05 -1.97 13.48
C GLU A 342 27.66 -1.12 14.71
N VAL A 343 26.67 -1.53 15.52
CA VAL A 343 26.21 -0.81 16.74
C VAL A 343 27.29 -0.79 17.83
N ALA A 344 28.24 -1.72 17.80
CA ALA A 344 29.39 -1.68 18.69
C ALA A 344 30.39 -0.54 18.37
N ALA A 345 30.29 0.07 17.19
CA ALA A 345 31.18 1.14 16.73
C ALA A 345 30.56 2.56 16.86
N ASP A 346 29.23 2.71 17.01
CA ASP A 346 28.52 3.99 16.89
C ASP A 346 27.63 4.33 18.11
N ALA A 347 28.06 3.96 19.31
CA ALA A 347 27.38 4.34 20.55
C ALA A 347 27.59 5.83 20.86
N GLY A 348 26.90 6.73 20.14
CA GLY A 348 27.09 8.17 20.36
C GLY A 348 26.17 9.10 19.58
N SER A 349 24.86 8.84 19.44
CA SER A 349 23.91 9.91 19.11
C SER A 349 22.48 9.53 19.53
N ASP A 350 22.09 9.90 20.72
CA ASP A 350 20.72 9.79 21.27
C ASP A 350 19.81 10.87 20.65
N ALA A 351 19.29 10.62 19.44
CA ALA A 351 18.20 11.43 18.87
C ALA A 351 16.82 10.74 19.01
N ASP A 352 16.76 9.52 19.56
CA ASP A 352 15.57 8.67 19.56
C ASP A 352 14.61 8.88 20.75
N GLY A 353 14.99 9.62 21.81
CA GLY A 353 14.17 9.80 23.01
C GLY A 353 12.84 10.54 22.77
N ASP A 354 12.84 11.51 21.86
CA ASP A 354 11.66 12.34 21.55
C ASP A 354 10.63 11.65 20.65
N ASP A 355 11.06 10.68 19.82
CA ASP A 355 10.17 9.91 18.95
C ASP A 355 9.33 8.92 19.74
N HIS A 356 9.88 8.29 20.78
CA HIS A 356 9.13 7.39 21.66
C HIS A 356 8.01 8.09 22.42
N LEU A 357 8.26 9.30 22.93
CA LEU A 357 7.25 10.06 23.65
C LEU A 357 6.13 10.55 22.75
N ALA A 358 6.47 11.00 21.54
CA ALA A 358 5.50 11.42 20.54
C ALA A 358 4.61 10.25 20.05
N ASP A 359 5.21 9.06 19.84
CA ASP A 359 4.50 7.85 19.45
C ASP A 359 3.55 7.37 20.57
N GLU A 360 3.98 7.47 21.85
CA GLU A 360 3.12 7.14 22.99
C GLU A 360 1.93 8.12 23.15
N ILE A 361 2.13 9.41 22.92
CA ILE A 361 1.07 10.42 22.92
C ILE A 361 0.06 10.16 21.81
N GLU A 362 0.52 9.84 20.60
CA GLU A 362 -0.35 9.49 19.49
C GLU A 362 -1.11 8.19 19.73
N ARG A 363 -0.44 7.17 20.27
CA ARG A 363 -1.09 5.91 20.63
C ARG A 363 -2.23 6.14 21.60
N LYS A 364 -2.08 7.04 22.58
CA LYS A 364 -3.15 7.41 23.51
C LYS A 364 -4.27 8.20 22.83
N ARG A 365 -3.93 9.12 21.92
CA ARG A 365 -4.89 9.98 21.20
C ARG A 365 -5.69 9.20 20.15
N PHE A 366 -5.06 8.28 19.43
CA PHE A 366 -5.66 7.50 18.35
C PHE A 366 -5.95 6.04 18.75
N ARG A 367 -6.09 5.77 20.05
CA ARG A 367 -6.38 4.42 20.55
C ARG A 367 -7.70 3.92 19.96
N TRP A 368 -7.65 2.71 19.39
CA TRP A 368 -8.80 2.03 18.85
C TRP A 368 -9.65 1.49 20.00
N SER A 369 -10.95 1.70 19.95
CA SER A 369 -11.87 1.15 20.95
C SER A 369 -11.91 -0.38 20.83
N PRO A 370 -12.25 -1.10 21.93
CA PRO A 370 -12.46 -2.55 21.86
C PRO A 370 -13.51 -2.95 20.82
N GLU A 371 -14.51 -2.13 20.57
CA GLU A 371 -15.56 -2.35 19.58
C GLU A 371 -15.01 -2.22 18.15
N GLU A 372 -14.22 -1.19 17.86
CA GLU A 372 -13.52 -1.03 16.57
C GLU A 372 -12.55 -2.19 16.30
N GLN A 373 -11.83 -2.66 17.33
CA GLN A 373 -10.96 -3.82 17.26
C GLN A 373 -11.75 -5.12 17.05
N HIS A 374 -12.89 -5.26 17.71
CA HIS A 374 -13.74 -6.45 17.60
C HIS A 374 -14.41 -6.55 16.23
N ILE A 375 -14.94 -5.46 15.69
CA ILE A 375 -15.53 -5.41 14.36
C ILE A 375 -14.46 -5.77 13.30
N ALA A 376 -13.27 -5.22 13.44
CA ALA A 376 -12.16 -5.54 12.54
C ALA A 376 -11.74 -7.01 12.66
N ALA A 377 -11.70 -7.57 13.88
CA ALA A 377 -11.40 -8.99 14.12
C ALA A 377 -12.49 -9.93 13.59
N ASP A 378 -13.77 -9.56 13.70
CA ASP A 378 -14.88 -10.33 13.15
C ASP A 378 -14.84 -10.42 11.62
N VAL A 379 -14.51 -9.32 10.95
CA VAL A 379 -14.31 -9.30 9.48
C VAL A 379 -13.12 -10.18 9.09
N ALA A 380 -12.02 -10.16 9.88
CA ALA A 380 -10.86 -11.02 9.66
C ALA A 380 -11.18 -12.50 9.86
N ASN A 381 -11.84 -12.82 10.96
CA ASN A 381 -12.22 -14.21 11.27
C ASN A 381 -13.13 -14.78 10.18
N GLN A 382 -14.01 -13.97 9.62
CA GLN A 382 -14.85 -14.36 8.48
C GLN A 382 -14.02 -14.56 7.21
N ALA A 383 -13.05 -13.69 6.91
CA ALA A 383 -12.16 -13.82 5.75
C ALA A 383 -11.21 -15.01 5.90
N ALA A 384 -10.62 -15.22 7.09
CA ALA A 384 -9.72 -16.35 7.37
C ALA A 384 -10.47 -17.70 7.41
N ALA A 385 -11.65 -17.75 8.01
CA ALA A 385 -12.52 -18.92 7.93
C ALA A 385 -12.92 -19.26 6.48
N ARG A 386 -13.00 -18.24 5.64
CA ARG A 386 -13.16 -18.40 4.20
C ARG A 386 -11.96 -19.09 3.56
N ALA A 387 -10.74 -18.60 3.80
CA ALA A 387 -9.51 -19.12 3.23
C ALA A 387 -9.21 -20.54 3.68
N VAL A 388 -9.36 -20.85 4.99
CA VAL A 388 -9.12 -22.19 5.54
C VAL A 388 -10.11 -23.22 5.00
N ARG A 389 -11.37 -22.86 4.83
CA ARG A 389 -12.38 -23.77 4.25
C ARG A 389 -12.17 -24.01 2.75
N ALA A 390 -11.63 -23.03 2.02
CA ALA A 390 -11.23 -23.22 0.62
C ALA A 390 -10.06 -24.20 0.51
N ALA A 391 -9.04 -24.08 1.34
CA ALA A 391 -7.88 -24.98 1.37
C ALA A 391 -8.24 -26.41 1.81
N SER A 392 -9.18 -26.56 2.77
CA SER A 392 -9.64 -27.88 3.22
C SER A 392 -10.55 -28.61 2.23
N ALA A 393 -11.12 -27.91 1.25
CA ALA A 393 -11.97 -28.50 0.22
C ALA A 393 -11.18 -29.06 -0.97
N GLU A 394 -9.92 -28.65 -1.16
CA GLU A 394 -9.01 -29.23 -2.17
C GLU A 394 -8.42 -30.58 -1.76
N VAL A 395 -8.52 -30.97 -0.51
CA VAL A 395 -8.11 -32.29 0.00
C VAL A 395 -9.36 -33.19 0.15
N ALA A 396 -10.12 -33.40 -0.91
CA ALA A 396 -11.05 -34.51 -0.98
C ALA A 396 -10.28 -35.76 -1.34
N PRO A 397 -10.51 -36.92 -0.64
CA PRO A 397 -9.83 -38.16 -0.97
C PRO A 397 -10.26 -38.61 -2.37
N GLY A 398 -9.31 -38.56 -3.30
CA GLY A 398 -9.47 -39.23 -4.58
C GLY A 398 -9.71 -40.70 -4.33
N ASP A 399 -10.73 -41.28 -4.94
CA ASP A 399 -11.01 -42.68 -4.97
C ASP A 399 -9.75 -43.44 -5.41
N ASP A 400 -9.01 -43.98 -4.43
CA ASP A 400 -7.89 -44.87 -4.64
C ASP A 400 -8.47 -46.29 -4.91
N LYS A 401 -8.83 -46.53 -6.16
CA LYS A 401 -9.05 -47.87 -6.69
C LYS A 401 -8.21 -48.07 -7.94
N THR A 402 -6.92 -48.23 -7.73
CA THR A 402 -6.09 -48.93 -8.73
C THR A 402 -5.23 -50.00 -8.02
N PRO A 403 -5.32 -51.27 -8.41
CA PRO A 403 -4.63 -52.32 -7.68
C PRO A 403 -3.14 -52.28 -8.00
N LEU A 404 -2.33 -52.30 -6.97
CA LEU A 404 -0.93 -52.70 -6.97
C LEU A 404 -0.79 -54.14 -7.42
N GLN A 405 -0.79 -54.40 -8.73
CA GLN A 405 -0.26 -55.66 -9.30
C GLN A 405 0.14 -55.40 -10.76
N ALA A 406 1.44 -55.23 -10.98
CA ALA A 406 2.19 -55.59 -12.18
C ALA A 406 3.48 -54.75 -12.35
N VAL A 407 4.44 -54.87 -11.41
CA VAL A 407 5.86 -54.64 -11.72
C VAL A 407 6.70 -55.62 -10.94
N ARG A 408 6.56 -56.91 -11.29
CA ARG A 408 7.59 -57.93 -11.06
C ARG A 408 7.51 -58.90 -12.23
N ALA A 409 8.23 -58.61 -13.29
CA ALA A 409 8.79 -59.58 -14.26
C ALA A 409 9.25 -58.78 -15.49
N ASN A 410 10.53 -58.45 -15.53
CA ASN A 410 11.36 -58.52 -16.73
C ASN A 410 12.69 -57.84 -16.42
N GLY A 411 13.53 -58.60 -15.75
CA GLY A 411 14.94 -58.34 -15.61
C GLY A 411 15.68 -59.68 -15.75
N ALA A 412 15.85 -60.13 -16.98
CA ALA A 412 16.87 -61.08 -17.41
C ALA A 412 16.70 -61.34 -18.90
N ALA A 413 17.59 -60.79 -19.67
CA ALA A 413 18.26 -61.45 -20.81
C ALA A 413 18.82 -60.40 -21.78
N ALA A 414 20.06 -60.63 -22.05
CA ALA A 414 20.82 -60.37 -23.25
C ALA A 414 21.71 -59.09 -23.25
N ALA A 415 22.96 -59.50 -23.08
CA ALA A 415 24.23 -59.15 -23.72
C ALA A 415 24.70 -57.69 -23.65
#